data_e1683ebb0299e888c319dc8d91816999
#
_entry.id   e1683ebb0299e888c319dc8d91816999
#
_cell.length_a   1.000
_cell.length_b   1.000
_cell.length_c   1.000
_cell.angle_alpha   90.00
_cell.angle_beta   90.00
_cell.angle_gamma   90.00
#
_symmetry.space_group_name_H-M   'P 1'
#
loop_
_entity.id
_entity.type
_entity.pdbx_description
1 polymer ?
#
loop_
_entity_poly.entity_id
_entity_poly.type
_entity_poly.pdbx_seq_one_letter_code
_entity_poly.pdbx_strand_id
1 'polypeptide(L)'
;NEVTGVGPEHTGGLFVKSPSVFADYYKQHDKFLADSKHGYQTVGDIAYRDDEGYIYICDRKKDMIISGGMNIYPAEIEAALEHHPDVLEVAVFGTPSEEWGESVHAVVVVREGGSMTDHDVMDFAREHLAHYKVPRSVTFIDELPKTGSGKVLKRELRAPFWAGRASQV
;
A
#
# COMPACT_ATOMS: atom_id res chain seq x y z
N ASN A 1 3.54 -9.41 18.95
CA ASN A 1 2.92 -10.73 18.82
C ASN A 1 3.51 -11.39 17.58
N GLU A 2 3.94 -12.64 17.69
CA GLU A 2 4.33 -13.43 16.52
C GLU A 2 3.05 -13.80 15.76
N VAL A 3 3.12 -13.75 14.42
CA VAL A 3 2.05 -14.28 13.57
C VAL A 3 2.12 -15.80 13.64
N THR A 4 1.13 -16.44 14.24
CA THR A 4 1.10 -17.88 14.47
C THR A 4 0.28 -18.64 13.44
N GLY A 5 -0.46 -17.93 12.57
CA GLY A 5 -1.26 -18.49 11.48
C GLY A 5 -0.53 -18.51 10.15
N VAL A 6 -1.17 -19.13 9.18
CA VAL A 6 -0.78 -19.15 7.76
C VAL A 6 -1.93 -18.60 6.91
N GLY A 7 -1.59 -18.09 5.73
CA GLY A 7 -2.59 -17.50 4.83
C GLY A 7 -2.70 -15.98 4.90
N PRO A 8 -3.38 -15.38 3.92
CA PRO A 8 -3.47 -13.92 3.77
C PRO A 8 -4.22 -13.21 4.91
N GLU A 9 -5.02 -13.93 5.70
CA GLU A 9 -5.69 -13.42 6.90
C GLU A 9 -4.73 -13.25 8.10
N HIS A 10 -3.53 -13.85 8.04
CA HIS A 10 -2.51 -13.82 9.08
C HIS A 10 -1.29 -13.01 8.65
N THR A 11 -1.50 -11.72 8.37
CA THR A 11 -0.43 -10.81 7.97
C THR A 11 0.32 -10.24 9.18
N GLY A 12 1.61 -9.94 8.99
CA GLY A 12 2.44 -9.32 10.00
C GLY A 12 3.67 -8.63 9.42
N GLY A 13 4.37 -7.84 10.26
CA GLY A 13 5.62 -7.22 9.87
C GLY A 13 6.70 -8.25 9.57
N LEU A 14 7.35 -8.12 8.43
CA LEU A 14 8.47 -8.98 8.03
C LEU A 14 9.77 -8.51 8.70
N PHE A 15 10.40 -9.43 9.40
CA PHE A 15 11.72 -9.25 9.99
C PHE A 15 12.68 -10.29 9.46
N VAL A 16 13.89 -9.87 9.11
CA VAL A 16 14.93 -10.74 8.56
C VAL A 16 16.17 -10.73 9.42
N LYS A 17 16.88 -11.86 9.46
CA LYS A 17 18.19 -12.01 10.10
C LYS A 17 19.10 -12.80 9.19
N SER A 18 20.21 -12.20 8.81
CA SER A 18 21.20 -12.81 7.92
C SER A 18 22.55 -12.12 8.10
N PRO A 19 23.67 -12.77 7.84
CA PRO A 19 24.97 -12.11 7.74
C PRO A 19 25.02 -11.00 6.68
N SER A 20 24.11 -11.02 5.71
CA SER A 20 24.00 -10.05 4.62
C SER A 20 23.10 -8.85 4.94
N VAL A 21 22.46 -8.83 6.10
CA VAL A 21 21.67 -7.66 6.52
C VAL A 21 22.64 -6.51 6.83
N PHE A 22 22.28 -5.30 6.39
CA PHE A 22 23.07 -4.09 6.65
C PHE A 22 23.27 -3.88 8.15
N ALA A 23 24.45 -3.34 8.50
CA ALA A 23 24.85 -3.19 9.90
C ALA A 23 24.22 -1.96 10.60
N ASP A 24 23.85 -0.93 9.82
CA ASP A 24 23.29 0.31 10.35
C ASP A 24 22.75 1.21 9.23
N TYR A 25 21.96 2.23 9.58
CA TYR A 25 21.59 3.34 8.71
C TYR A 25 22.58 4.51 8.88
N TYR A 26 23.13 4.99 7.77
CA TYR A 26 24.06 6.13 7.82
C TYR A 26 23.41 7.35 8.49
N LYS A 27 24.03 7.81 9.58
CA LYS A 27 23.56 8.94 10.41
C LYS A 27 22.12 8.79 10.98
N GLN A 28 21.59 7.57 11.08
CA GLN A 28 20.26 7.29 11.61
C GLN A 28 20.23 6.02 12.48
N HIS A 29 21.21 5.91 13.39
CA HIS A 29 21.35 4.76 14.28
C HIS A 29 20.11 4.50 15.14
N ASP A 30 19.47 5.56 15.66
CA ASP A 30 18.23 5.42 16.46
C ASP A 30 17.10 4.77 15.66
N LYS A 31 16.98 5.10 14.37
CA LYS A 31 16.03 4.45 13.47
C LYS A 31 16.39 2.97 13.27
N PHE A 32 17.67 2.65 13.09
CA PHE A 32 18.10 1.26 12.98
C PHE A 32 17.70 0.45 14.21
N LEU A 33 17.93 0.99 15.42
CA LEU A 33 17.53 0.35 16.67
C LEU A 33 16.00 0.20 16.79
N ALA A 34 15.23 1.21 16.40
CA ALA A 34 13.76 1.17 16.41
C ALA A 34 13.20 0.10 15.44
N ASP A 35 13.87 -0.12 14.31
CA ASP A 35 13.53 -1.11 13.31
C ASP A 35 14.07 -2.53 13.64
N SER A 36 14.77 -2.67 14.78
CA SER A 36 15.37 -3.94 15.22
C SER A 36 14.51 -4.62 16.29
N LYS A 37 14.37 -5.95 16.21
CA LYS A 37 13.67 -6.76 17.23
C LYS A 37 14.38 -8.10 17.42
N HIS A 38 14.90 -8.37 18.60
CA HIS A 38 15.59 -9.63 18.94
C HIS A 38 16.72 -10.00 17.98
N GLY A 39 17.42 -9.01 17.43
CA GLY A 39 18.51 -9.21 16.46
C GLY A 39 18.01 -9.50 15.03
N TYR A 40 16.72 -9.32 14.77
CA TYR A 40 16.14 -9.27 13.44
C TYR A 40 15.91 -7.81 13.04
N GLN A 41 15.97 -7.54 11.75
CA GLN A 41 15.79 -6.20 11.17
C GLN A 41 14.58 -6.20 10.25
N THR A 42 13.78 -5.13 10.30
CA THR A 42 12.70 -4.88 9.32
C THR A 42 13.03 -3.70 8.42
N VAL A 43 12.49 -3.74 7.21
CA VAL A 43 12.46 -2.60 6.28
C VAL A 43 11.05 -2.04 6.11
N GLY A 44 10.13 -2.53 6.96
CA GLY A 44 8.74 -2.05 7.03
C GLY A 44 7.79 -2.74 6.06
N ASP A 45 8.13 -3.93 5.58
CA ASP A 45 7.23 -4.72 4.74
C ASP A 45 6.26 -5.55 5.61
N ILE A 46 5.04 -5.70 5.14
CA ILE A 46 4.01 -6.59 5.67
C ILE A 46 3.93 -7.82 4.78
N ALA A 47 3.88 -8.99 5.39
CA ALA A 47 3.84 -10.26 4.68
C ALA A 47 2.95 -11.28 5.40
N TYR A 48 2.55 -12.34 4.69
CA TYR A 48 2.02 -13.57 5.26
C TYR A 48 2.85 -14.77 4.80
N ARG A 49 2.64 -15.92 5.41
CA ARG A 49 3.28 -17.18 5.07
C ARG A 49 2.21 -18.21 4.71
N ASP A 50 2.46 -19.02 3.67
CA ASP A 50 1.61 -20.16 3.34
C ASP A 50 1.97 -21.43 4.14
N ASP A 51 1.24 -22.52 3.91
CA ASP A 51 1.45 -23.81 4.56
C ASP A 51 2.78 -24.46 4.18
N GLU A 52 3.34 -24.15 3.01
CA GLU A 52 4.62 -24.65 2.52
C GLU A 52 5.80 -23.82 3.07
N GLY A 53 5.53 -22.69 3.72
CA GLY A 53 6.51 -21.80 4.34
C GLY A 53 7.02 -20.69 3.43
N TYR A 54 6.44 -20.50 2.25
CA TYR A 54 6.75 -19.35 1.39
C TYR A 54 6.20 -18.06 1.98
N ILE A 55 6.95 -16.97 1.81
CA ILE A 55 6.61 -15.66 2.32
C ILE A 55 6.15 -14.78 1.17
N TYR A 56 4.96 -14.22 1.31
CA TYR A 56 4.34 -13.33 0.34
C TYR A 56 4.28 -11.91 0.91
N ILE A 57 4.96 -10.97 0.26
CA ILE A 57 4.91 -9.55 0.63
C ILE A 57 3.59 -8.97 0.15
N CYS A 58 2.82 -8.41 1.07
CA CYS A 58 1.54 -7.77 0.78
C CYS A 58 1.72 -6.30 0.38
N ASP A 59 2.43 -5.55 1.23
CA ASP A 59 2.65 -4.12 1.02
C ASP A 59 3.67 -3.58 2.05
N ARG A 60 3.92 -2.29 2.01
CA ARG A 60 4.65 -1.58 3.05
C ARG A 60 3.72 -1.14 4.18
N LYS A 61 4.19 -1.28 5.42
CA LYS A 61 3.45 -0.86 6.61
C LYS A 61 2.99 0.60 6.53
N LYS A 62 3.84 1.50 6.04
CA LYS A 62 3.55 2.95 5.90
C LYS A 62 2.52 3.28 4.80
N ASP A 63 2.29 2.38 3.88
CA ASP A 63 1.36 2.57 2.76
C ASP A 63 0.01 1.87 3.02
N MET A 64 -0.06 1.00 4.06
CA MET A 64 -1.29 0.33 4.49
C MET A 64 -2.35 1.34 4.90
N ILE A 65 -3.58 1.13 4.44
CA ILE A 65 -4.75 1.96 4.76
C ILE A 65 -5.50 1.32 5.91
N ILE A 66 -5.87 2.10 6.92
CA ILE A 66 -6.69 1.64 8.04
C ILE A 66 -8.07 2.26 7.91
N SER A 67 -9.01 1.49 7.36
CA SER A 67 -10.39 1.93 7.12
C SER A 67 -11.37 1.11 7.94
N GLY A 68 -12.09 1.75 8.87
CA GLY A 68 -13.05 1.06 9.74
C GLY A 68 -12.45 -0.08 10.56
N GLY A 69 -11.18 0.01 10.94
CA GLY A 69 -10.45 -1.04 11.65
C GLY A 69 -9.93 -2.18 10.77
N MET A 70 -10.17 -2.13 9.47
CA MET A 70 -9.65 -3.10 8.50
C MET A 70 -8.32 -2.63 7.92
N ASN A 71 -7.34 -3.53 7.84
CA ASN A 71 -6.10 -3.30 7.12
C ASN A 71 -6.32 -3.55 5.63
N ILE A 72 -6.10 -2.53 4.83
CA ILE A 72 -6.23 -2.59 3.37
C ILE A 72 -4.85 -2.34 2.76
N TYR A 73 -4.46 -3.21 1.85
CA TYR A 73 -3.17 -3.15 1.18
C TYR A 73 -3.35 -2.53 -0.22
N PRO A 74 -2.86 -1.30 -0.45
CA PRO A 74 -2.91 -0.64 -1.76
C PRO A 74 -2.44 -1.50 -2.92
N ALA A 75 -1.37 -2.26 -2.76
CA ALA A 75 -0.81 -3.10 -3.82
C ALA A 75 -1.80 -4.13 -4.38
N GLU A 76 -2.72 -4.67 -3.56
CA GLU A 76 -3.76 -5.58 -4.02
C GLU A 76 -4.79 -4.88 -4.91
N ILE A 77 -5.15 -3.64 -4.55
CA ILE A 77 -6.11 -2.84 -5.32
C ILE A 77 -5.47 -2.37 -6.63
N GLU A 78 -4.22 -1.91 -6.57
CA GLU A 78 -3.43 -1.52 -7.75
C GLU A 78 -3.33 -2.68 -8.73
N ALA A 79 -2.92 -3.86 -8.25
CA ALA A 79 -2.82 -5.06 -9.09
C ALA A 79 -4.16 -5.44 -9.75
N ALA A 80 -5.28 -5.30 -9.04
CA ALA A 80 -6.61 -5.55 -9.62
C ALA A 80 -6.95 -4.52 -10.71
N LEU A 81 -6.77 -3.22 -10.42
CA LEU A 81 -7.13 -2.14 -11.36
C LEU A 81 -6.22 -2.10 -12.60
N GLU A 82 -4.96 -2.53 -12.50
CA GLU A 82 -4.04 -2.64 -13.65
C GLU A 82 -4.51 -3.64 -14.72
N HIS A 83 -5.43 -4.56 -14.38
CA HIS A 83 -6.03 -5.47 -15.36
C HIS A 83 -7.11 -4.80 -16.21
N HIS A 84 -7.58 -3.60 -15.86
CA HIS A 84 -8.52 -2.88 -16.71
C HIS A 84 -7.85 -2.41 -18.00
N PRO A 85 -8.46 -2.65 -19.19
CA PRO A 85 -7.83 -2.37 -20.48
C PRO A 85 -7.43 -0.89 -20.67
N ASP A 86 -8.20 0.05 -20.11
CA ASP A 86 -7.95 1.49 -20.26
C ASP A 86 -7.04 2.07 -19.16
N VAL A 87 -6.66 1.30 -18.14
CA VAL A 87 -5.72 1.76 -17.11
C VAL A 87 -4.30 1.61 -17.61
N LEU A 88 -3.56 2.72 -17.68
CA LEU A 88 -2.12 2.72 -17.96
C LEU A 88 -1.32 2.51 -16.68
N GLU A 89 -1.62 3.30 -15.65
CA GLU A 89 -1.00 3.25 -14.33
C GLU A 89 -2.03 3.61 -13.26
N VAL A 90 -1.81 3.08 -12.06
CA VAL A 90 -2.66 3.40 -10.91
C VAL A 90 -1.82 3.49 -9.64
N ALA A 91 -2.19 4.40 -8.76
CA ALA A 91 -1.65 4.49 -7.41
C ALA A 91 -2.80 4.61 -6.40
N VAL A 92 -2.74 3.80 -5.34
CA VAL A 92 -3.78 3.76 -4.31
C VAL A 92 -3.18 4.15 -2.96
N PHE A 93 -3.93 4.95 -2.19
CA PHE A 93 -3.54 5.36 -0.83
C PHE A 93 -4.76 5.76 -0.01
N GLY A 94 -4.56 5.89 1.31
CA GLY A 94 -5.59 6.36 2.23
C GLY A 94 -5.71 7.87 2.24
N THR A 95 -6.94 8.37 2.21
CA THR A 95 -7.30 9.77 2.47
C THR A 95 -8.07 9.88 3.77
N PRO A 96 -8.05 11.04 4.47
CA PRO A 96 -8.76 11.21 5.72
C PRO A 96 -10.27 10.98 5.56
N SER A 97 -10.86 10.23 6.48
CA SER A 97 -12.31 10.02 6.58
C SER A 97 -12.76 10.20 8.03
N GLU A 98 -13.80 11.01 8.25
CA GLU A 98 -14.35 11.20 9.60
C GLU A 98 -15.09 9.95 10.11
N GLU A 99 -15.65 9.18 9.18
CA GLU A 99 -16.42 7.97 9.49
C GLU A 99 -15.50 6.74 9.69
N TRP A 100 -14.46 6.59 8.85
CA TRP A 100 -13.68 5.36 8.74
C TRP A 100 -12.22 5.52 9.20
N GLY A 101 -11.80 6.72 9.60
CA GLY A 101 -10.40 7.07 9.85
C GLY A 101 -9.68 7.34 8.53
N GLU A 102 -9.56 6.34 7.68
CA GLU A 102 -9.08 6.50 6.31
C GLU A 102 -10.09 5.93 5.29
N SER A 103 -10.05 6.47 4.08
CA SER A 103 -10.83 6.03 2.93
C SER A 103 -9.90 5.71 1.76
N VAL A 104 -10.22 4.66 1.01
CA VAL A 104 -9.43 4.25 -0.15
C VAL A 104 -9.63 5.26 -1.28
N HIS A 105 -8.51 5.80 -1.78
CA HIS A 105 -8.46 6.71 -2.91
C HIS A 105 -7.55 6.15 -4.00
N ALA A 106 -8.04 6.16 -5.26
CA ALA A 106 -7.26 5.76 -6.41
C ALA A 106 -6.90 6.97 -7.28
N VAL A 107 -5.65 7.03 -7.73
CA VAL A 107 -5.19 7.96 -8.77
C VAL A 107 -4.88 7.14 -10.00
N VAL A 108 -5.53 7.45 -11.11
CA VAL A 108 -5.49 6.66 -12.34
C VAL A 108 -4.95 7.49 -13.50
N VAL A 109 -4.04 6.89 -14.25
CA VAL A 109 -3.61 7.37 -15.57
C VAL A 109 -4.30 6.51 -16.60
N VAL A 110 -5.07 7.13 -17.49
CA VAL A 110 -5.80 6.44 -18.56
C VAL A 110 -4.88 6.27 -19.78
N ARG A 111 -4.98 5.13 -20.46
CA ARG A 111 -4.24 4.90 -21.72
C ARG A 111 -4.69 5.87 -22.79
N GLU A 112 -3.79 6.19 -23.70
CA GLU A 112 -4.11 7.01 -24.88
C GLU A 112 -5.25 6.37 -25.69
N GLY A 113 -6.29 7.17 -25.96
CA GLY A 113 -7.51 6.72 -26.63
C GLY A 113 -8.52 6.00 -25.76
N GLY A 114 -8.19 5.71 -24.49
CA GLY A 114 -9.14 5.20 -23.49
C GLY A 114 -10.04 6.30 -22.93
N SER A 115 -11.15 5.89 -22.33
CA SER A 115 -12.08 6.80 -21.64
C SER A 115 -12.61 6.10 -20.40
N MET A 116 -12.43 6.70 -19.23
CA MET A 116 -12.90 6.16 -17.96
C MET A 116 -13.51 7.25 -17.10
N THR A 117 -14.53 6.88 -16.36
CA THR A 117 -15.09 7.66 -15.26
C THR A 117 -14.71 7.05 -13.91
N ASP A 118 -14.92 7.77 -12.83
CA ASP A 118 -14.78 7.25 -11.47
C ASP A 118 -15.69 6.03 -11.22
N HIS A 119 -16.88 6.02 -11.80
CA HIS A 119 -17.80 4.89 -11.72
C HIS A 119 -17.23 3.64 -12.40
N ASP A 120 -16.63 3.76 -13.57
CA ASP A 120 -16.02 2.62 -14.28
C ASP A 120 -14.92 1.97 -13.44
N VAL A 121 -14.06 2.78 -12.80
CA VAL A 121 -13.02 2.29 -11.89
C VAL A 121 -13.62 1.57 -10.69
N MET A 122 -14.64 2.17 -10.06
CA MET A 122 -15.29 1.59 -8.88
C MET A 122 -16.05 0.30 -9.22
N ASP A 123 -16.73 0.24 -10.36
CA ASP A 123 -17.49 -0.93 -10.79
C ASP A 123 -16.54 -2.07 -11.12
N PHE A 124 -15.46 -1.80 -11.85
CA PHE A 124 -14.41 -2.80 -12.10
C PHE A 124 -13.80 -3.31 -10.79
N ALA A 125 -13.52 -2.42 -9.84
CA ALA A 125 -13.00 -2.81 -8.53
C ALA A 125 -13.99 -3.70 -7.75
N ARG A 126 -15.32 -3.45 -7.83
CA ARG A 126 -16.35 -4.28 -7.16
C ARG A 126 -16.43 -5.70 -7.70
N GLU A 127 -16.12 -5.89 -8.98
CA GLU A 127 -16.10 -7.22 -9.60
C GLU A 127 -14.89 -8.07 -9.17
N HIS A 128 -13.79 -7.43 -8.77
CA HIS A 128 -12.50 -8.10 -8.53
C HIS A 128 -12.04 -8.09 -7.08
N LEU A 129 -12.62 -7.22 -6.23
CA LEU A 129 -12.18 -6.99 -4.86
C LEU A 129 -13.33 -7.11 -3.85
N ALA A 130 -12.97 -7.40 -2.61
CA ALA A 130 -13.92 -7.30 -1.50
C ALA A 130 -14.43 -5.87 -1.37
N HIS A 131 -15.71 -5.69 -1.03
CA HIS A 131 -16.42 -4.41 -1.03
C HIS A 131 -15.70 -3.29 -0.23
N TYR A 132 -15.08 -3.63 0.91
CA TYR A 132 -14.38 -2.66 1.75
C TYR A 132 -13.05 -2.16 1.16
N LYS A 133 -12.52 -2.84 0.12
CA LYS A 133 -11.30 -2.46 -0.61
C LYS A 133 -11.58 -1.57 -1.82
N VAL A 134 -12.84 -1.46 -2.25
CA VAL A 134 -13.24 -0.64 -3.39
C VAL A 134 -12.90 0.83 -3.13
N PRO A 135 -12.21 1.54 -4.04
CA PRO A 135 -11.98 2.97 -3.92
C PRO A 135 -13.28 3.74 -3.73
N ARG A 136 -13.29 4.69 -2.81
CA ARG A 136 -14.45 5.58 -2.57
C ARG A 136 -14.34 6.90 -3.34
N SER A 137 -13.17 7.20 -3.84
CA SER A 137 -12.91 8.35 -4.70
C SER A 137 -11.79 8.05 -5.68
N VAL A 138 -11.84 8.67 -6.84
CA VAL A 138 -10.88 8.52 -7.93
C VAL A 138 -10.44 9.90 -8.41
N THR A 139 -9.17 10.04 -8.77
CA THR A 139 -8.63 11.21 -9.46
C THR A 139 -7.92 10.74 -10.72
N PHE A 140 -8.16 11.40 -11.83
CA PHE A 140 -7.44 11.14 -13.08
C PHE A 140 -6.36 12.19 -13.27
N ILE A 141 -5.17 11.74 -13.68
CA ILE A 141 -4.03 12.59 -13.99
C ILE A 141 -3.32 12.07 -15.25
N ASP A 142 -2.51 12.92 -15.86
CA ASP A 142 -1.79 12.57 -17.09
C ASP A 142 -0.59 11.66 -16.82
N GLU A 143 0.08 11.82 -15.66
CA GLU A 143 1.28 11.07 -15.29
C GLU A 143 1.41 10.95 -13.77
N LEU A 144 1.79 9.75 -13.26
CA LEU A 144 2.14 9.58 -11.85
C LEU A 144 3.52 10.18 -11.54
N PRO A 145 3.68 10.91 -10.43
CA PRO A 145 5.00 11.37 -10.00
C PRO A 145 5.90 10.17 -9.63
N LYS A 146 7.12 10.15 -10.16
CA LYS A 146 8.07 9.04 -9.97
C LYS A 146 9.44 9.55 -9.54
N THR A 147 10.16 8.68 -8.84
CA THR A 147 11.60 8.84 -8.59
C THR A 147 12.38 8.63 -9.89
N GLY A 148 13.65 9.04 -9.92
CA GLY A 148 14.56 8.72 -11.04
C GLY A 148 14.73 7.22 -11.31
N SER A 149 14.37 6.35 -10.37
CA SER A 149 14.35 4.89 -10.53
C SER A 149 12.99 4.33 -10.97
N GLY A 150 12.01 5.18 -11.30
CA GLY A 150 10.68 4.78 -11.78
C GLY A 150 9.67 4.41 -10.68
N LYS A 151 10.01 4.58 -9.40
CA LYS A 151 9.07 4.28 -8.30
C LYS A 151 8.09 5.42 -8.10
N VAL A 152 6.80 5.10 -8.02
CA VAL A 152 5.73 6.08 -7.76
C VAL A 152 5.92 6.76 -6.40
N LEU A 153 5.84 8.08 -6.39
CA LEU A 153 5.93 8.93 -5.21
C LEU A 153 4.55 9.13 -4.55
N LYS A 154 3.96 8.05 -4.00
CA LYS A 154 2.65 8.10 -3.32
C LYS A 154 2.58 9.23 -2.28
N ARG A 155 3.70 9.57 -1.63
CA ARG A 155 3.77 10.67 -0.67
C ARG A 155 3.35 12.01 -1.29
N GLU A 156 3.73 12.29 -2.53
CA GLU A 156 3.38 13.55 -3.21
C GLU A 156 1.89 13.57 -3.56
N LEU A 157 1.34 12.45 -4.05
CA LEU A 157 -0.08 12.30 -4.34
C LEU A 157 -0.96 12.44 -3.09
N ARG A 158 -0.49 11.90 -1.97
CA ARG A 158 -1.20 11.88 -0.69
C ARG A 158 -1.16 13.24 0.03
N ALA A 159 -0.07 14.00 -0.10
CA ALA A 159 0.19 15.22 0.67
C ALA A 159 -0.96 16.25 0.66
N PRO A 160 -1.63 16.56 -0.46
CA PRO A 160 -2.73 17.53 -0.48
C PRO A 160 -3.92 17.13 0.41
N PHE A 161 -4.23 15.84 0.52
CA PHE A 161 -5.35 15.33 1.31
C PHE A 161 -5.08 15.37 2.83
N TRP A 162 -3.80 15.30 3.21
CA TRP A 162 -3.35 15.26 4.61
C TRP A 162 -2.84 16.62 5.11
N ALA A 163 -2.93 17.68 4.30
CA ALA A 163 -2.50 19.02 4.70
C ALA A 163 -3.23 19.48 5.97
N GLY A 164 -2.47 19.72 7.05
CA GLY A 164 -3.00 20.15 8.36
C GLY A 164 -3.61 19.02 9.22
N ARG A 165 -3.48 17.77 8.82
CA ARG A 165 -3.95 16.59 9.57
C ARG A 165 -2.80 15.65 9.89
N ALA A 166 -2.90 14.91 11.01
CA ALA A 166 -1.96 13.83 11.32
C ALA A 166 -2.41 12.53 10.61
N SER A 167 -1.46 11.85 9.95
CA SER A 167 -1.71 10.50 9.42
C SER A 167 -1.81 9.49 10.57
N GLN A 168 -2.62 8.45 10.41
CA GLN A 168 -2.74 7.36 11.39
C GLN A 168 -1.61 6.31 11.24
N VAL A 169 -0.83 6.36 10.17
CA VAL A 169 0.28 5.43 9.87
C VAL A 169 1.60 6.17 9.74
#